data_41132652bd804d48bb1c4dae217a97cf
#
_entry.id   41132652bd804d48bb1c4dae217a97cf
#
_cell.length_a   1.000
_cell.length_b   1.000
_cell.length_c   1.000
_cell.angle_alpha   90.00
_cell.angle_beta   90.00
_cell.angle_gamma   90.00
#
_symmetry.space_group_name_H-M   'P 1'
#
loop_
_entity.id
_entity.type
_entity.pdbx_description
1 polymer ?
#
loop_
_entity_poly.entity_id
_entity_poly.type
_entity_poly.pdbx_seq_one_letter_code
_entity_poly.pdbx_strand_id
1 'polypeptide(L)'
;GLLIVLSGPSGVGKGTVRAAIFSKGEQKFVYSISATTRKPRTGETDGVDYFFKTREEFEQMIQNKQLLEYAEYVGNYYGTPLEYVENTLATGKDVFLEIDVQGAIQVRELMPDGVFIFLTPPDLNELESRIVNRGTDSDEVIAKRMKTAREELELMKYYDYSVVNDT
;
A
#
# COMPACT_ATOMS: atom_id res chain seq x y z
N GLY A 1 19.92 0.89 3.36
CA GLY A 1 18.86 0.02 2.91
C GLY A 1 18.11 0.58 1.70
N LEU A 2 17.36 -0.27 1.07
CA LEU A 2 16.58 0.06 -0.12
C LEU A 2 15.08 0.10 0.21
N LEU A 3 14.39 1.13 -0.24
CA LEU A 3 12.93 1.19 -0.13
C LEU A 3 12.31 0.50 -1.35
N ILE A 4 11.47 -0.50 -1.09
CA ILE A 4 10.76 -1.24 -2.13
C ILE A 4 9.26 -0.99 -1.96
N VAL A 5 8.63 -0.43 -2.98
CA VAL A 5 7.20 -0.10 -2.97
C VAL A 5 6.48 -1.01 -3.95
N LEU A 6 5.53 -1.79 -3.43
CA LEU A 6 4.62 -2.61 -4.23
C LEU A 6 3.27 -1.92 -4.27
N SER A 7 2.78 -1.68 -5.46
CA SER A 7 1.48 -1.05 -5.68
C SER A 7 0.78 -1.69 -6.88
N GLY A 8 -0.44 -1.29 -7.12
CA GLY A 8 -1.23 -1.79 -8.23
C GLY A 8 -2.71 -1.51 -8.00
N PRO A 9 -3.56 -1.78 -8.99
CA PRO A 9 -4.99 -1.51 -8.85
C PRO A 9 -5.66 -2.38 -7.80
N SER A 10 -6.79 -1.92 -7.31
CA SER A 10 -7.63 -2.68 -6.39
C SER A 10 -8.00 -4.04 -7.01
N GLY A 11 -7.91 -5.10 -6.22
CA GLY A 11 -8.25 -6.45 -6.67
C GLY A 11 -7.15 -7.22 -7.38
N VAL A 12 -5.97 -6.62 -7.54
CA VAL A 12 -4.86 -7.29 -8.24
C VAL A 12 -4.14 -8.35 -7.42
N GLY A 13 -4.36 -8.38 -6.10
CA GLY A 13 -3.79 -9.39 -5.20
C GLY A 13 -2.49 -8.99 -4.52
N LYS A 14 -2.32 -7.71 -4.21
CA LYS A 14 -1.13 -7.17 -3.52
C LYS A 14 -0.83 -7.88 -2.21
N GLY A 15 -1.84 -8.06 -1.37
CA GLY A 15 -1.69 -8.72 -0.07
C GLY A 15 -1.27 -10.17 -0.18
N THR A 16 -1.79 -10.89 -1.17
CA THR A 16 -1.41 -12.27 -1.45
C THR A 16 0.05 -12.39 -1.87
N VAL A 17 0.51 -11.51 -2.74
CA VAL A 17 1.90 -11.46 -3.19
C VAL A 17 2.82 -11.13 -2.01
N ARG A 18 2.48 -10.12 -1.21
CA ARG A 18 3.23 -9.77 -0.01
C ARG A 18 3.36 -10.98 0.93
N ALA A 19 2.25 -11.64 1.24
CA ALA A 19 2.25 -12.80 2.12
C ALA A 19 3.16 -13.92 1.58
N ALA A 20 3.12 -14.16 0.27
CA ALA A 20 3.98 -15.16 -0.36
C ALA A 20 5.46 -14.80 -0.24
N ILE A 21 5.82 -13.54 -0.42
CA ILE A 21 7.21 -13.07 -0.28
C ILE A 21 7.70 -13.28 1.15
N PHE A 22 6.91 -12.88 2.13
CA PHE A 22 7.31 -12.96 3.54
C PHE A 22 7.25 -14.38 4.11
N SER A 23 6.54 -15.31 3.48
CA SER A 23 6.46 -16.70 3.91
C SER A 23 7.72 -17.51 3.59
N LYS A 24 8.59 -17.03 2.71
CA LYS A 24 9.79 -17.77 2.28
C LYS A 24 10.94 -17.74 3.29
N GLY A 25 10.80 -17.07 4.40
CA GLY A 25 11.69 -17.18 5.55
C GLY A 25 13.05 -16.49 5.48
N GLU A 26 13.57 -16.20 4.30
CA GLU A 26 14.81 -15.45 4.13
C GLU A 26 14.52 -13.96 3.97
N GLN A 27 14.14 -13.32 5.07
CA GLN A 27 13.68 -11.94 4.99
C GLN A 27 14.83 -10.96 5.20
N LYS A 28 15.20 -10.32 4.12
CA LYS A 28 16.06 -9.14 4.14
C LYS A 28 15.25 -7.85 4.23
N PHE A 29 13.93 -7.96 4.24
CA PHE A 29 13.01 -6.83 4.22
C PHE A 29 12.29 -6.67 5.54
N VAL A 30 12.09 -5.42 5.94
CA VAL A 30 11.19 -5.08 7.03
C VAL A 30 9.89 -4.56 6.42
N TYR A 31 8.76 -5.19 6.76
CA TYR A 31 7.45 -4.71 6.32
C TYR A 31 7.11 -3.42 7.07
N SER A 32 6.79 -2.36 6.34
CA SER A 32 6.48 -1.07 6.95
C SER A 32 5.10 -1.09 7.58
N ILE A 33 5.04 -0.82 8.88
CA ILE A 33 3.80 -0.73 9.63
C ILE A 33 3.21 0.66 9.42
N SER A 34 1.91 0.72 9.08
CA SER A 34 1.21 1.98 8.85
C SER A 34 0.66 2.56 10.15
N ALA A 35 0.49 3.88 10.18
CA ALA A 35 -0.28 4.56 11.21
C ALA A 35 -1.74 4.66 10.76
N THR A 36 -2.67 4.58 11.71
CA THR A 36 -4.10 4.72 11.41
C THR A 36 -4.86 5.34 12.58
N THR A 37 -5.96 6.00 12.26
CA THR A 37 -6.91 6.51 13.26
C THR A 37 -8.04 5.52 13.54
N ARG A 38 -8.09 4.41 12.81
CA ARG A 38 -9.04 3.33 13.08
C ARG A 38 -8.74 2.72 14.44
N LYS A 39 -9.79 2.40 15.19
CA LYS A 39 -9.62 1.72 16.49
C LYS A 39 -9.09 0.31 16.30
N PRO A 40 -8.24 -0.18 17.20
CA PRO A 40 -7.76 -1.57 17.14
C PRO A 40 -8.93 -2.56 17.16
N ARG A 41 -8.79 -3.60 16.34
CA ARG A 41 -9.69 -4.75 16.37
C ARG A 41 -9.16 -5.78 17.35
N THR A 42 -10.01 -6.73 17.74
CA THR A 42 -9.60 -7.83 18.62
C THR A 42 -8.40 -8.56 18.04
N GLY A 43 -7.34 -8.71 18.83
CA GLY A 43 -6.12 -9.38 18.42
C GLY A 43 -5.08 -8.46 17.77
N GLU A 44 -5.41 -7.21 17.49
CA GLU A 44 -4.43 -6.25 16.96
C GLU A 44 -3.64 -5.58 18.09
N THR A 45 -2.35 -5.36 17.84
CA THR A 45 -1.43 -4.79 18.82
C THR A 45 -0.79 -3.53 18.25
N ASP A 46 -0.78 -2.45 19.06
CA ASP A 46 -0.11 -1.21 18.70
C ASP A 46 1.39 -1.43 18.50
N GLY A 47 1.92 -0.87 17.42
CA GLY A 47 3.32 -1.01 17.05
C GLY A 47 3.68 -2.32 16.36
N VAL A 48 2.71 -3.22 16.18
CA VAL A 48 2.88 -4.51 15.50
C VAL A 48 2.02 -4.57 14.24
N ASP A 49 0.71 -4.40 14.39
CA ASP A 49 -0.22 -4.40 13.26
C ASP A 49 -0.33 -3.01 12.63
N TYR A 50 -0.45 -2.02 13.48
CA TYR A 50 -0.51 -0.60 13.12
C TYR A 50 0.09 0.23 14.26
N PHE A 51 0.45 1.49 13.95
CA PHE A 51 0.60 2.52 14.96
C PHE A 51 -0.77 3.19 15.10
N PHE A 52 -1.49 2.87 16.17
CA PHE A 52 -2.83 3.42 16.39
C PHE A 52 -2.73 4.82 16.97
N LYS A 53 -3.30 5.78 16.27
CA LYS A 53 -3.25 7.22 16.63
C LYS A 53 -4.66 7.76 16.77
N THR A 54 -4.80 8.81 17.56
CA THR A 54 -6.04 9.60 17.55
C THR A 54 -6.07 10.42 16.25
N ARG A 55 -7.26 10.88 15.88
CA ARG A 55 -7.40 11.73 14.70
C ARG A 55 -6.57 13.01 14.85
N GLU A 56 -6.55 13.59 16.05
CA GLU A 56 -5.77 14.79 16.34
C GLU A 56 -4.26 14.56 16.19
N GLU A 57 -3.77 13.44 16.74
CA GLU A 57 -2.36 13.05 16.59
C GLU A 57 -1.98 12.87 15.12
N PHE A 58 -2.84 12.21 14.34
CA PHE A 58 -2.57 11.97 12.93
C PHE A 58 -2.56 13.28 12.14
N GLU A 59 -3.49 14.18 12.41
CA GLU A 59 -3.54 15.49 11.77
C GLU A 59 -2.30 16.32 12.09
N GLN A 60 -1.77 16.23 13.31
CA GLN A 60 -0.50 16.86 13.66
C GLN A 60 0.66 16.25 12.87
N MET A 61 0.66 14.94 12.66
CA MET A 61 1.69 14.29 11.83
C MET A 61 1.65 14.81 10.40
N ILE A 62 0.46 15.05 9.84
CA ILE A 62 0.30 15.66 8.52
C ILE A 62 0.90 17.06 8.49
N GLN A 63 0.55 17.90 9.45
CA GLN A 63 1.03 19.28 9.51
C GLN A 63 2.54 19.37 9.69
N ASN A 64 3.12 18.46 10.46
CA ASN A 64 4.56 18.40 10.73
C ASN A 64 5.35 17.63 9.67
N LYS A 65 4.70 17.21 8.59
CA LYS A 65 5.33 16.46 7.49
C LYS A 65 6.04 15.18 7.96
N GLN A 66 5.41 14.49 8.92
CA GLN A 66 5.94 13.27 9.51
C GLN A 66 5.47 11.99 8.80
N LEU A 67 4.73 12.14 7.70
CA LEU A 67 4.21 11.02 6.91
C LEU A 67 4.84 11.00 5.54
N LEU A 68 5.30 9.83 5.12
CA LEU A 68 5.82 9.60 3.77
C LEU A 68 4.68 9.65 2.74
N GLU A 69 3.54 9.09 3.09
CA GLU A 69 2.29 9.19 2.35
C GLU A 69 1.13 9.04 3.32
N TYR A 70 -0.04 9.52 2.95
CA TYR A 70 -1.26 9.28 3.71
C TYR A 70 -2.50 9.41 2.82
N ALA A 71 -3.59 8.78 3.28
CA ALA A 71 -4.90 8.86 2.64
C ALA A 71 -6.00 8.68 3.67
N GLU A 72 -7.19 9.18 3.36
CA GLU A 72 -8.39 8.92 4.15
C GLU A 72 -9.22 7.86 3.43
N TYR A 73 -9.67 6.85 4.18
CA TYR A 73 -10.49 5.77 3.66
C TYR A 73 -11.57 5.39 4.68
N VAL A 74 -12.82 5.47 4.27
CA VAL A 74 -13.99 5.14 5.12
C VAL A 74 -13.92 5.84 6.48
N GLY A 75 -13.62 7.14 6.47
CA GLY A 75 -13.61 7.98 7.67
C GLY A 75 -12.37 7.87 8.55
N ASN A 76 -11.40 7.04 8.18
CA ASN A 76 -10.15 6.89 8.92
C ASN A 76 -8.96 7.26 8.06
N TYR A 77 -7.94 7.82 8.71
CA TYR A 77 -6.65 8.04 8.06
C TYR A 77 -5.79 6.79 8.10
N TYR A 78 -4.99 6.63 7.07
CA TYR A 78 -3.94 5.62 6.96
C TYR A 78 -2.71 6.28 6.37
N GLY A 79 -1.55 6.00 6.90
CA GLY A 79 -0.33 6.58 6.36
C GLY A 79 0.92 5.88 6.83
N THR A 80 2.04 6.22 6.19
CA THR A 80 3.34 5.64 6.48
C THR A 80 4.20 6.65 7.23
N PRO A 81 4.59 6.35 8.49
CA PRO A 81 5.47 7.24 9.25
C PRO A 81 6.84 7.36 8.59
N LEU A 82 7.25 8.59 8.26
CA LEU A 82 8.50 8.87 7.57
C LEU A 82 9.73 8.49 8.41
N GLU A 83 9.72 8.87 9.68
CA GLU A 83 10.84 8.60 10.59
C GLU A 83 11.11 7.11 10.76
N TYR A 84 10.07 6.31 10.86
CA TYR A 84 10.20 4.86 10.97
C TYR A 84 10.88 4.27 9.74
N VAL A 85 10.50 4.71 8.55
CA VAL A 85 11.10 4.27 7.30
C VAL A 85 12.56 4.71 7.21
N GLU A 86 12.83 5.99 7.47
CA GLU A 86 14.19 6.53 7.42
C GLU A 86 15.14 5.83 8.40
N ASN A 87 14.70 5.63 9.64
CA ASN A 87 15.48 4.98 10.67
C ASN A 87 15.78 3.52 10.30
N THR A 88 14.81 2.80 9.76
CA THR A 88 14.99 1.41 9.34
C THR A 88 15.97 1.33 8.18
N LEU A 89 15.86 2.20 7.20
CA LEU A 89 16.78 2.25 6.07
C LEU A 89 18.22 2.58 6.53
N ALA A 90 18.34 3.46 7.50
CA ALA A 90 19.64 3.86 8.05
C ALA A 90 20.38 2.71 8.76
N THR A 91 19.65 1.69 9.22
CA THR A 91 20.27 0.48 9.81
C THR A 91 20.81 -0.49 8.76
N GLY A 92 20.65 -0.19 7.48
CA GLY A 92 21.05 -1.07 6.38
C GLY A 92 20.00 -2.09 5.96
N LYS A 93 18.84 -2.10 6.62
CA LYS A 93 17.73 -2.99 6.26
C LYS A 93 16.89 -2.39 5.15
N ASP A 94 16.38 -3.26 4.28
CA ASP A 94 15.45 -2.86 3.24
C ASP A 94 14.03 -2.77 3.81
N VAL A 95 13.27 -1.78 3.36
CA VAL A 95 11.88 -1.58 3.79
C VAL A 95 10.95 -1.97 2.63
N PHE A 96 9.97 -2.81 2.93
CA PHE A 96 8.93 -3.20 1.99
C PHE A 96 7.63 -2.48 2.34
N LEU A 97 7.10 -1.74 1.39
CA LEU A 97 5.91 -0.93 1.55
C LEU A 97 4.85 -1.37 0.52
N GLU A 98 3.68 -1.77 1.02
CA GLU A 98 2.53 -2.10 0.17
C GLU A 98 1.49 -1.00 0.33
N ILE A 99 1.24 -0.25 -0.74
CA ILE A 99 0.34 0.90 -0.71
C ILE A 99 -0.45 1.03 -2.02
N ASP A 100 -1.47 1.87 -1.99
CA ASP A 100 -2.23 2.23 -3.18
C ASP A 100 -1.40 3.03 -4.17
N VAL A 101 -1.86 3.09 -5.41
CA VAL A 101 -1.21 3.83 -6.48
C VAL A 101 -1.02 5.31 -6.10
N GLN A 102 -2.02 5.93 -5.49
CA GLN A 102 -1.93 7.33 -5.08
C GLN A 102 -0.86 7.56 -4.01
N GLY A 103 -0.77 6.65 -3.05
CA GLY A 103 0.28 6.69 -2.03
C GLY A 103 1.66 6.48 -2.63
N ALA A 104 1.79 5.57 -3.59
CA ALA A 104 3.06 5.32 -4.26
C ALA A 104 3.60 6.56 -4.98
N ILE A 105 2.72 7.35 -5.60
CA ILE A 105 3.11 8.60 -6.24
C ILE A 105 3.66 9.60 -5.22
N GLN A 106 3.01 9.71 -4.06
CA GLN A 106 3.51 10.57 -2.97
C GLN A 106 4.89 10.14 -2.49
N VAL A 107 5.10 8.84 -2.32
CA VAL A 107 6.39 8.27 -1.91
C VAL A 107 7.47 8.57 -2.94
N ARG A 108 7.16 8.42 -4.22
CA ARG A 108 8.12 8.68 -5.29
C ARG A 108 8.61 10.13 -5.31
N GLU A 109 7.75 11.08 -4.98
CA GLU A 109 8.15 12.49 -4.89
C GLU A 109 9.17 12.74 -3.78
N LEU A 110 9.01 12.07 -2.64
CA LEU A 110 9.88 12.24 -1.48
C LEU A 110 11.11 11.34 -1.51
N MET A 111 10.99 10.15 -2.07
CA MET A 111 12.07 9.15 -2.13
C MET A 111 12.21 8.58 -3.55
N PRO A 112 12.69 9.38 -4.51
CA PRO A 112 12.78 8.94 -5.91
C PRO A 112 13.78 7.80 -6.15
N ASP A 113 14.69 7.55 -5.22
CA ASP A 113 15.67 6.46 -5.31
C ASP A 113 15.10 5.10 -4.90
N GLY A 114 13.85 5.04 -4.43
CA GLY A 114 13.18 3.79 -4.12
C GLY A 114 12.91 2.96 -5.37
N VAL A 115 12.65 1.67 -5.17
CA VAL A 115 12.25 0.76 -6.24
C VAL A 115 10.73 0.66 -6.24
N PHE A 116 10.10 1.05 -7.32
CA PHE A 116 8.64 1.09 -7.45
C PHE A 116 8.18 -0.02 -8.39
N ILE A 117 7.41 -0.96 -7.86
CA ILE A 117 6.92 -2.13 -8.57
C ILE A 117 5.41 -2.03 -8.72
N PHE A 118 4.94 -2.10 -9.95
CA PHE A 118 3.51 -2.10 -10.25
C PHE A 118 3.05 -3.54 -10.52
N LEU A 119 2.12 -4.01 -9.69
CA LEU A 119 1.51 -5.31 -9.87
C LEU A 119 0.28 -5.16 -10.76
N THR A 120 0.27 -5.86 -11.88
CA THR A 120 -0.81 -5.77 -12.87
C THR A 120 -1.51 -7.12 -13.04
N PRO A 121 -2.83 -7.13 -13.32
CA PRO A 121 -3.51 -8.38 -13.66
C PRO A 121 -3.14 -8.82 -15.09
N PRO A 122 -3.37 -10.10 -15.44
CA PRO A 122 -3.15 -10.58 -16.81
C PRO A 122 -3.96 -9.80 -17.85
N ASP A 123 -5.20 -9.43 -17.49
CA ASP A 123 -6.07 -8.59 -18.31
C ASP A 123 -7.17 -7.96 -17.43
N LEU A 124 -7.95 -7.04 -18.01
CA LEU A 124 -9.03 -6.36 -17.31
C LEU A 124 -10.19 -7.29 -16.95
N ASN A 125 -10.44 -8.33 -17.74
CA ASN A 125 -11.49 -9.30 -17.45
C ASN A 125 -11.17 -10.09 -16.17
N GLU A 126 -9.92 -10.47 -16.00
CA GLU A 126 -9.45 -11.15 -14.80
C GLU A 126 -9.59 -10.24 -13.57
N LEU A 127 -9.25 -8.96 -13.72
CA LEU A 127 -9.41 -7.97 -12.65
C LEU A 127 -10.87 -7.81 -12.27
N GLU A 128 -11.77 -7.71 -13.25
CA GLU A 128 -13.20 -7.63 -13.02
C GLU A 128 -13.72 -8.84 -12.25
N SER A 129 -13.29 -10.04 -12.67
CA SER A 129 -13.65 -11.28 -12.01
C SER A 129 -13.22 -11.29 -10.54
N ARG A 130 -12.01 -10.81 -10.23
CA ARG A 130 -11.51 -10.73 -8.86
C ARG A 130 -12.31 -9.73 -8.01
N ILE A 131 -12.72 -8.62 -8.58
CA ILE A 131 -13.55 -7.62 -7.90
C ILE A 131 -14.95 -8.16 -7.63
N VAL A 132 -15.57 -8.81 -8.63
CA VAL A 132 -16.92 -9.38 -8.52
C VAL A 132 -16.95 -10.52 -7.50
N ASN A 133 -15.92 -11.35 -7.46
CA ASN A 133 -15.84 -12.53 -6.56
C ASN A 133 -15.76 -12.17 -5.08
N ARG A 134 -15.56 -10.91 -4.72
CA ARG A 134 -15.70 -10.47 -3.33
C ARG A 134 -17.15 -10.49 -2.84
N GLY A 135 -18.12 -10.55 -3.76
CA GLY A 135 -19.48 -11.00 -3.52
C GLY A 135 -20.44 -10.07 -2.78
N THR A 136 -20.02 -8.85 -2.44
CA THR A 136 -20.82 -7.95 -1.59
C THR A 136 -21.17 -6.62 -2.23
N ASP A 137 -20.67 -6.34 -3.44
CA ASP A 137 -20.83 -5.05 -4.09
C ASP A 137 -21.97 -5.06 -5.11
N SER A 138 -22.69 -3.94 -5.22
CA SER A 138 -23.68 -3.73 -6.27
C SER A 138 -23.00 -3.53 -7.63
N ASP A 139 -23.74 -3.71 -8.72
CA ASP A 139 -23.24 -3.49 -10.08
C ASP A 139 -22.66 -2.07 -10.27
N GLU A 140 -23.29 -1.08 -9.66
CA GLU A 140 -22.86 0.31 -9.71
C GLU A 140 -21.49 0.50 -9.03
N VAL A 141 -21.31 -0.12 -7.87
CA VAL A 141 -20.04 -0.08 -7.14
C VAL A 141 -18.94 -0.80 -7.92
N ILE A 142 -19.26 -1.95 -8.52
CA ILE A 142 -18.32 -2.71 -9.36
C ILE A 142 -17.87 -1.87 -10.55
N ALA A 143 -18.80 -1.21 -11.26
CA ALA A 143 -18.48 -0.35 -12.40
C ALA A 143 -17.56 0.80 -12.01
N LYS A 144 -17.80 1.42 -10.84
CA LYS A 144 -16.96 2.49 -10.31
C LYS A 144 -15.56 2.01 -9.98
N ARG A 145 -15.45 0.83 -9.37
CA ARG A 145 -14.14 0.22 -9.03
C ARG A 145 -13.36 -0.15 -10.29
N MET A 146 -14.03 -0.65 -11.32
CA MET A 146 -13.39 -0.95 -12.61
C MET A 146 -12.87 0.32 -13.29
N LYS A 147 -13.62 1.40 -13.25
CA LYS A 147 -13.17 2.69 -13.78
C LYS A 147 -11.91 3.17 -13.07
N THR A 148 -11.91 3.12 -11.74
CA THR A 148 -10.76 3.50 -10.92
C THR A 148 -9.54 2.62 -11.25
N ALA A 149 -9.74 1.31 -11.39
CA ALA A 149 -8.66 0.38 -11.74
C ALA A 149 -8.05 0.70 -13.10
N ARG A 150 -8.87 1.06 -14.10
CA ARG A 150 -8.35 1.46 -15.42
C ARG A 150 -7.53 2.73 -15.35
N GLU A 151 -7.98 3.72 -14.58
CA GLU A 151 -7.24 4.97 -14.35
C GLU A 151 -5.90 4.68 -13.65
N GLU A 152 -5.91 3.79 -12.66
CA GLU A 152 -4.70 3.39 -11.96
C GLU A 152 -3.69 2.68 -12.88
N LEU A 153 -4.18 1.84 -13.80
CA LEU A 153 -3.32 1.16 -14.77
C LEU A 153 -2.57 2.15 -15.69
N GLU A 154 -3.15 3.29 -15.99
CA GLU A 154 -2.49 4.33 -16.79
C GLU A 154 -1.30 4.94 -16.06
N LEU A 155 -1.24 4.83 -14.74
CA LEU A 155 -0.14 5.34 -13.93
C LEU A 155 1.07 4.41 -13.89
N MET A 156 0.96 3.22 -14.47
CA MET A 156 2.04 2.22 -14.49
C MET A 156 3.35 2.77 -15.04
N LYS A 157 3.29 3.74 -15.95
CA LYS A 157 4.46 4.38 -16.57
C LYS A 157 5.37 5.11 -15.57
N TYR A 158 4.87 5.42 -14.37
CA TYR A 158 5.64 6.09 -13.31
C TYR A 158 6.42 5.11 -12.43
N TYR A 159 6.37 3.81 -12.74
CA TYR A 159 7.01 2.77 -11.96
C TYR A 159 8.26 2.24 -12.65
N ASP A 160 9.17 1.68 -11.87
CA ASP A 160 10.42 1.12 -12.38
C ASP A 160 10.21 -0.27 -13.01
N TYR A 161 9.27 -1.05 -12.45
CA TYR A 161 8.97 -2.40 -12.90
C TYR A 161 7.48 -2.64 -12.91
N SER A 162 7.02 -3.51 -13.80
CA SER A 162 5.67 -4.05 -13.76
C SER A 162 5.74 -5.56 -13.71
N VAL A 163 4.92 -6.17 -12.84
CA VAL A 163 4.88 -7.63 -12.66
C VAL A 163 3.44 -8.08 -12.84
N VAL A 164 3.24 -9.11 -13.66
CA VAL A 164 1.93 -9.68 -13.90
C VAL A 164 1.62 -10.72 -12.83
N ASN A 165 0.48 -10.57 -12.16
CA ASN A 165 -0.03 -11.56 -11.22
C ASN A 165 -1.11 -12.38 -11.90
N ASP A 166 -0.76 -13.57 -12.36
CA ASP A 166 -1.63 -14.48 -13.10
C ASP A 166 -2.15 -15.66 -12.27
N THR A 167 -1.96 -15.64 -10.95
CA THR A 167 -2.44 -16.70 -10.05
C THR A 167 -3.72 -16.34 -9.29
#